data_584c77f2615680dd6cb1fe03c0f68466
#
_entry.id   584c77f2615680dd6cb1fe03c0f68466
#
_cell.length_a   1.000
_cell.length_b   1.000
_cell.length_c   1.000
_cell.angle_alpha   90.00
_cell.angle_beta   90.00
_cell.angle_gamma   90.00
#
_symmetry.space_group_name_H-M   'P 1'
#
loop_
_entity.id
_entity.type
_entity.pdbx_description
1 polymer ?
#
loop_
_entity_poly.entity_id
_entity_poly.type
_entity_poly.pdbx_seq_one_letter_code
_entity_poly.pdbx_strand_id
1 'polypeptide(L)'
;MRLVQAGFIEEAMKSEALWFCVGCMTCTARCPQNMDIAATMDSLRALALEKDLVSESKAKKLVTAFHFSFLKNVRKHGRLEELSLVSSYKLRTKSYLQDSESGVKMIMSGKINPLHALTGKGGVKAKDQIAKIFAASEHHPHLSAPKRHPIKKEFIQKATPSIKPGMTIGYYPGCSLSGTAREYDISVKKMCSLLGLKLQEIEDWNCCGATSAHATSHKLALLLPARNQALADAQGLTVVLAPCAACQNRQVTTRKALMASPELLEEVLSITGIKPTCSAEFIGVTQLLEAMDPEEIKKRVKKPLIGLTLACYYGCLLVRPMDDMGFDDPENPLKMEAIMSALGATPVDWAFKIECCGAGLTLAQQPLVEELTHSIAKNAADNGADAFVVACPLCQANLDMRQGSMRKRFGDIKQMPVYYISELVAIACGADPAEVAVGEHFVPALDLVSKL
;
A
#
# COMPACT_ATOMS: atom_id res chain seq x y z
N MET A 1 0.90 -10.17 -23.22
CA MET A 1 0.20 -11.48 -23.22
C MET A 1 0.10 -12.14 -24.59
N ARG A 2 -0.31 -11.45 -25.69
CA ARG A 2 -0.37 -12.08 -27.04
C ARG A 2 0.97 -12.67 -27.50
N LEU A 3 2.08 -11.97 -27.25
CA LEU A 3 3.43 -12.48 -27.56
C LEU A 3 3.73 -13.78 -26.80
N VAL A 4 3.38 -13.83 -25.50
CA VAL A 4 3.58 -15.03 -24.68
C VAL A 4 2.76 -16.21 -25.21
N GLN A 5 1.49 -15.98 -25.57
CA GLN A 5 0.62 -17.02 -26.13
C GLN A 5 1.12 -17.53 -27.48
N ALA A 6 1.74 -16.67 -28.27
CA ALA A 6 2.32 -17.03 -29.57
C ALA A 6 3.74 -17.64 -29.47
N GLY A 7 4.29 -17.78 -28.24
CA GLY A 7 5.63 -18.32 -28.03
C GLY A 7 6.79 -17.34 -28.19
N PHE A 8 6.51 -16.06 -28.48
CA PHE A 8 7.53 -15.00 -28.63
C PHE A 8 7.95 -14.45 -27.27
N ILE A 9 8.59 -15.30 -26.45
CA ILE A 9 8.93 -14.96 -25.05
C ILE A 9 10.02 -13.88 -24.98
N GLU A 10 11.01 -13.93 -25.87
CA GLU A 10 12.09 -12.94 -25.90
C GLU A 10 11.57 -11.54 -26.26
N GLU A 11 10.70 -11.44 -27.27
CA GLU A 11 10.04 -10.20 -27.66
C GLU A 11 9.13 -9.68 -26.54
N ALA A 12 8.45 -10.58 -25.82
CA ALA A 12 7.67 -10.20 -24.65
C ALA A 12 8.56 -9.61 -23.55
N MET A 13 9.73 -10.20 -23.29
CA MET A 13 10.70 -9.68 -22.30
C MET A 13 11.31 -8.33 -22.71
N LYS A 14 11.47 -8.07 -24.01
CA LYS A 14 11.94 -6.78 -24.54
C LYS A 14 10.87 -5.69 -24.51
N SER A 15 9.59 -6.04 -24.35
CA SER A 15 8.47 -5.11 -24.42
C SER A 15 8.51 -4.06 -23.29
N GLU A 16 8.24 -2.80 -23.65
CA GLU A 16 8.07 -1.70 -22.67
C GLU A 16 6.87 -1.92 -21.74
N ALA A 17 5.85 -2.65 -22.17
CA ALA A 17 4.64 -2.91 -21.39
C ALA A 17 4.94 -3.54 -20.00
N LEU A 18 6.03 -4.31 -19.89
CA LEU A 18 6.48 -4.87 -18.62
C LEU A 18 6.79 -3.79 -17.57
N TRP A 19 7.30 -2.65 -18.03
CA TRP A 19 7.80 -1.57 -17.17
C TRP A 19 6.73 -0.53 -16.80
N PHE A 20 5.58 -0.59 -17.48
CA PHE A 20 4.39 0.19 -17.13
C PHE A 20 3.42 -0.58 -16.21
N CYS A 21 3.65 -1.86 -16.00
CA CYS A 21 2.80 -2.65 -15.11
C CYS A 21 3.06 -2.28 -13.64
N VAL A 22 2.03 -1.77 -12.97
CA VAL A 22 2.05 -1.37 -11.55
C VAL A 22 1.69 -2.50 -10.58
N GLY A 23 1.37 -3.71 -11.07
CA GLY A 23 0.95 -4.84 -10.24
C GLY A 23 -0.41 -4.64 -9.56
N CYS A 24 -1.33 -3.90 -10.16
CA CYS A 24 -2.65 -3.62 -9.59
C CYS A 24 -3.63 -4.81 -9.63
N MET A 25 -3.24 -5.90 -10.28
CA MET A 25 -3.99 -7.17 -10.39
C MET A 25 -5.38 -7.07 -11.06
N THR A 26 -5.76 -5.93 -11.63
CA THR A 26 -7.02 -5.76 -12.36
C THR A 26 -7.16 -6.75 -13.52
N CYS A 27 -6.09 -6.93 -14.30
CA CYS A 27 -6.07 -7.89 -15.43
C CYS A 27 -6.19 -9.34 -14.95
N THR A 28 -5.64 -9.70 -13.80
CA THR A 28 -5.78 -11.02 -13.18
C THR A 28 -7.21 -11.24 -12.68
N ALA A 29 -7.77 -10.26 -11.96
CA ALA A 29 -9.13 -10.34 -11.43
C ALA A 29 -10.20 -10.46 -12.52
N ARG A 30 -10.00 -9.76 -13.66
CA ARG A 30 -10.96 -9.73 -14.79
C ARG A 30 -10.62 -10.72 -15.92
N CYS A 31 -9.65 -11.63 -15.72
CA CYS A 31 -9.24 -12.56 -16.76
C CYS A 31 -10.29 -13.67 -16.99
N PRO A 32 -10.94 -13.76 -18.15
CA PRO A 32 -11.95 -14.81 -18.42
C PRO A 32 -11.33 -16.21 -18.48
N GLN A 33 -10.01 -16.32 -18.67
CA GLN A 33 -9.27 -17.58 -18.72
C GLN A 33 -8.65 -17.97 -17.36
N ASN A 34 -8.93 -17.25 -16.32
CA ASN A 34 -8.36 -17.45 -14.97
C ASN A 34 -6.83 -17.50 -14.93
N MET A 35 -6.18 -16.70 -15.74
CA MET A 35 -4.73 -16.60 -15.76
C MET A 35 -4.26 -15.52 -14.78
N ASP A 36 -3.23 -15.83 -14.01
CA ASP A 36 -2.53 -14.81 -13.22
C ASP A 36 -1.62 -13.97 -14.13
N ILE A 37 -2.23 -12.96 -14.75
CA ILE A 37 -1.54 -12.08 -15.68
C ILE A 37 -0.51 -11.21 -14.95
N ALA A 38 -0.82 -10.77 -13.72
CA ALA A 38 0.10 -9.96 -12.94
C ALA A 38 1.37 -10.76 -12.57
N ALA A 39 1.24 -11.99 -12.11
CA ALA A 39 2.39 -12.87 -11.85
C ALA A 39 3.18 -13.18 -13.14
N THR A 40 2.50 -13.36 -14.27
CA THR A 40 3.17 -13.52 -15.57
C THR A 40 4.01 -12.29 -15.93
N MET A 41 3.50 -11.08 -15.71
CA MET A 41 4.24 -9.84 -15.96
C MET A 41 5.47 -9.71 -15.05
N ASP A 42 5.33 -10.07 -13.76
CA ASP A 42 6.44 -10.07 -12.81
C ASP A 42 7.51 -11.12 -13.19
N SER A 43 7.09 -12.31 -13.59
CA SER A 43 7.99 -13.38 -14.06
C SER A 43 8.79 -12.96 -15.30
N LEU A 44 8.12 -12.37 -16.30
CA LEU A 44 8.79 -11.87 -17.50
C LEU A 44 9.76 -10.73 -17.16
N ARG A 45 9.42 -9.87 -16.22
CA ARG A 45 10.29 -8.78 -15.77
C ARG A 45 11.54 -9.31 -15.07
N ALA A 46 11.38 -10.28 -14.16
CA ALA A 46 12.48 -10.94 -13.48
C ALA A 46 13.43 -11.63 -14.48
N LEU A 47 12.87 -12.39 -15.45
CA LEU A 47 13.63 -13.02 -16.53
C LEU A 47 14.36 -12.01 -17.44
N ALA A 48 13.70 -10.89 -17.76
CA ALA A 48 14.31 -9.83 -18.57
C ALA A 48 15.50 -9.17 -17.86
N LEU A 49 15.42 -9.02 -16.53
CA LEU A 49 16.52 -8.53 -15.71
C LEU A 49 17.69 -9.51 -15.66
N GLU A 50 17.41 -10.80 -15.45
CA GLU A 50 18.41 -11.84 -15.36
C GLU A 50 19.18 -12.04 -16.68
N LYS A 51 18.46 -12.04 -17.81
CA LYS A 51 19.05 -12.21 -19.14
C LYS A 51 19.66 -10.92 -19.72
N ASP A 52 19.66 -9.84 -18.95
CA ASP A 52 20.07 -8.50 -19.41
C ASP A 52 19.42 -8.07 -20.76
N LEU A 53 18.22 -8.59 -21.03
CA LEU A 53 17.43 -8.23 -22.19
C LEU A 53 16.82 -6.84 -21.97
N VAL A 54 17.72 -5.88 -21.91
CA VAL A 54 17.40 -4.48 -21.64
C VAL A 54 16.94 -3.84 -22.93
N SER A 55 15.66 -3.49 -23.04
CA SER A 55 15.27 -2.49 -24.02
C SER A 55 15.99 -1.17 -23.69
N GLU A 56 16.42 -0.40 -24.68
CA GLU A 56 17.03 0.92 -24.46
C GLU A 56 16.00 1.97 -24.02
N SER A 57 14.79 1.57 -23.69
CA SER A 57 13.71 2.49 -23.37
C SER A 57 14.00 3.28 -22.09
N LYS A 58 13.66 4.56 -22.13
CA LYS A 58 13.78 5.46 -21.00
C LYS A 58 12.93 4.96 -19.81
N ALA A 59 11.74 4.41 -20.09
CA ALA A 59 10.83 3.88 -19.09
C ALA A 59 11.48 2.78 -18.26
N LYS A 60 12.12 1.81 -18.92
CA LYS A 60 12.83 0.73 -18.24
C LYS A 60 13.95 1.24 -17.34
N LYS A 61 14.81 2.11 -17.87
CA LYS A 61 15.93 2.67 -17.10
C LYS A 61 15.44 3.34 -15.81
N LEU A 62 14.37 4.12 -15.87
CA LEU A 62 13.80 4.80 -14.71
C LEU A 62 13.18 3.82 -13.70
N VAL A 63 12.36 2.87 -14.16
CA VAL A 63 11.71 1.90 -13.28
C VAL A 63 12.73 0.97 -12.63
N THR A 64 13.70 0.48 -13.39
CA THR A 64 14.79 -0.36 -12.86
C THR A 64 15.65 0.40 -11.84
N ALA A 65 16.00 1.66 -12.13
CA ALA A 65 16.73 2.50 -11.20
C ALA A 65 15.97 2.70 -9.87
N PHE A 66 14.65 2.83 -9.94
CA PHE A 66 13.80 2.91 -8.76
C PHE A 66 13.85 1.60 -7.94
N HIS A 67 13.60 0.45 -8.56
CA HIS A 67 13.61 -0.84 -7.86
C HIS A 67 14.97 -1.12 -7.20
N PHE A 68 16.07 -0.89 -7.91
CA PHE A 68 17.41 -1.06 -7.34
C PHE A 68 17.70 -0.09 -6.20
N SER A 69 17.33 1.18 -6.32
CA SER A 69 17.52 2.15 -5.25
C SER A 69 16.70 1.79 -4.01
N PHE A 70 15.46 1.35 -4.20
CA PHE A 70 14.57 0.90 -3.14
C PHE A 70 15.15 -0.34 -2.41
N LEU A 71 15.48 -1.38 -3.16
CA LEU A 71 15.97 -2.64 -2.58
C LEU A 71 17.35 -2.49 -1.94
N LYS A 72 18.24 -1.67 -2.52
CA LYS A 72 19.53 -1.33 -1.90
C LYS A 72 19.35 -0.65 -0.54
N ASN A 73 18.35 0.24 -0.44
CA ASN A 73 18.04 0.93 0.79
C ASN A 73 17.49 -0.07 1.85
N VAL A 74 16.52 -0.92 1.46
CA VAL A 74 15.96 -1.95 2.36
C VAL A 74 17.05 -2.96 2.79
N ARG A 75 17.93 -3.39 1.88
CA ARG A 75 19.05 -4.30 2.20
C ARG A 75 19.97 -3.70 3.27
N LYS A 76 20.23 -2.40 3.19
CA LYS A 76 21.14 -1.70 4.11
C LYS A 76 20.53 -1.44 5.49
N HIS A 77 19.26 -1.05 5.52
CA HIS A 77 18.60 -0.55 6.75
C HIS A 77 17.51 -1.50 7.29
N GLY A 78 17.04 -2.47 6.50
CA GLY A 78 15.87 -3.32 6.78
C GLY A 78 14.55 -2.58 6.62
N ARG A 79 14.56 -1.26 6.72
CA ARG A 79 13.41 -0.36 6.51
C ARG A 79 13.72 0.62 5.40
N LEU A 80 12.71 1.08 4.69
CA LEU A 80 12.89 2.10 3.67
C LEU A 80 13.14 3.46 4.35
N GLU A 81 14.21 4.09 3.95
CA GLU A 81 14.51 5.48 4.30
C GLU A 81 14.30 6.35 3.05
N GLU A 82 13.28 7.18 3.07
CA GLU A 82 12.76 7.82 1.86
C GLU A 82 13.71 8.88 1.28
N LEU A 83 14.39 9.66 2.12
CA LEU A 83 15.40 10.63 1.63
C LEU A 83 16.56 9.94 0.93
N SER A 84 17.06 8.85 1.49
CA SER A 84 18.12 8.04 0.88
C SER A 84 17.63 7.38 -0.41
N LEU A 85 16.37 6.91 -0.46
CA LEU A 85 15.76 6.40 -1.68
C LEU A 85 15.74 7.47 -2.77
N VAL A 86 15.14 8.63 -2.49
CA VAL A 86 14.98 9.72 -3.46
C VAL A 86 16.34 10.23 -3.94
N SER A 87 17.30 10.41 -3.02
CA SER A 87 18.66 10.85 -3.37
C SER A 87 19.36 9.83 -4.26
N SER A 88 19.33 8.54 -3.90
CA SER A 88 19.94 7.46 -4.69
C SER A 88 19.30 7.34 -6.08
N TYR A 89 17.96 7.45 -6.16
CA TYR A 89 17.23 7.42 -7.41
C TYR A 89 17.59 8.61 -8.32
N LYS A 90 17.54 9.84 -7.79
CA LYS A 90 17.86 11.07 -8.55
C LYS A 90 19.29 11.09 -9.04
N LEU A 91 20.26 10.61 -8.25
CA LEU A 91 21.66 10.46 -8.67
C LEU A 91 21.81 9.48 -9.84
N ARG A 92 21.10 8.31 -9.78
CA ARG A 92 21.16 7.31 -10.84
C ARG A 92 20.52 7.77 -12.15
N THR A 93 19.43 8.52 -12.05
CA THR A 93 18.62 8.93 -13.20
C THR A 93 18.99 10.33 -13.72
N LYS A 94 19.84 11.07 -13.00
CA LYS A 94 20.20 12.48 -13.26
C LYS A 94 18.97 13.40 -13.28
N SER A 95 17.91 13.05 -12.52
CA SER A 95 16.63 13.77 -12.49
C SER A 95 16.54 14.73 -11.28
N TYR A 96 17.56 15.54 -11.05
CA TYR A 96 17.73 16.35 -9.82
C TYR A 96 16.55 17.29 -9.53
N LEU A 97 15.93 17.87 -10.56
CA LEU A 97 14.84 18.84 -10.43
C LEU A 97 13.46 18.22 -10.42
N GLN A 98 13.33 16.92 -10.71
CA GLN A 98 12.03 16.25 -10.69
C GLN A 98 11.41 16.31 -9.30
N ASP A 99 10.13 16.71 -9.22
CA ASP A 99 9.37 16.83 -7.96
C ASP A 99 10.04 17.70 -6.87
N SER A 100 10.92 18.65 -7.24
CA SER A 100 11.59 19.52 -6.27
C SER A 100 10.61 20.41 -5.50
N GLU A 101 9.57 20.94 -6.17
CA GLU A 101 8.50 21.74 -5.56
C GLU A 101 7.75 20.94 -4.49
N SER A 102 7.37 19.68 -4.82
CA SER A 102 6.72 18.78 -3.88
C SER A 102 7.64 18.39 -2.71
N GLY A 103 8.93 18.17 -2.98
CA GLY A 103 9.92 17.86 -1.94
C GLY A 103 10.08 18.99 -0.93
N VAL A 104 10.17 20.24 -1.39
CA VAL A 104 10.22 21.43 -0.51
C VAL A 104 8.93 21.51 0.34
N LYS A 105 7.76 21.33 -0.27
CA LYS A 105 6.49 21.35 0.44
C LYS A 105 6.41 20.25 1.50
N MET A 106 6.91 19.03 1.23
CA MET A 106 6.97 17.95 2.21
C MET A 106 7.85 18.26 3.42
N ILE A 107 8.97 18.96 3.21
CA ILE A 107 9.84 19.42 4.31
C ILE A 107 9.13 20.50 5.13
N MET A 108 8.50 21.47 4.47
CA MET A 108 7.80 22.59 5.14
C MET A 108 6.57 22.12 5.92
N SER A 109 5.82 21.11 5.42
CA SER A 109 4.68 20.52 6.11
C SER A 109 5.06 19.51 7.22
N GLY A 110 6.36 19.26 7.44
CA GLY A 110 6.80 18.32 8.46
C GLY A 110 6.71 16.84 8.07
N LYS A 111 6.23 16.51 6.87
CA LYS A 111 6.15 15.12 6.35
C LYS A 111 7.53 14.47 6.19
N ILE A 112 8.56 15.25 5.88
CA ILE A 112 9.95 14.79 5.84
C ILE A 112 10.75 15.53 6.91
N ASN A 113 11.34 14.77 7.84
CA ASN A 113 12.30 15.31 8.80
C ASN A 113 13.73 14.98 8.36
N PRO A 114 14.52 15.96 7.88
CA PRO A 114 15.90 15.73 7.42
C PRO A 114 16.82 15.16 8.52
N LEU A 115 16.54 15.46 9.80
CA LEU A 115 17.34 14.97 10.93
C LEU A 115 17.17 13.45 11.15
N HIS A 116 16.02 12.86 10.80
CA HIS A 116 15.85 11.42 10.86
C HIS A 116 16.80 10.66 9.93
N ALA A 117 17.08 11.23 8.76
CA ALA A 117 18.05 10.66 7.81
C ALA A 117 19.50 10.67 8.36
N LEU A 118 19.82 11.67 9.18
CA LEU A 118 21.16 11.81 9.78
C LEU A 118 21.36 10.96 11.04
N THR A 119 20.29 10.72 11.80
CA THR A 119 20.39 10.03 13.10
C THR A 119 20.31 8.50 12.99
N GLY A 120 19.95 7.94 11.83
CA GLY A 120 19.83 6.49 11.60
C GLY A 120 18.81 5.80 12.53
N LYS A 121 17.97 6.56 13.21
CA LYS A 121 16.96 6.04 14.14
C LYS A 121 15.81 5.40 13.33
N GLY A 122 15.88 4.11 13.07
CA GLY A 122 14.77 3.42 12.42
C GLY A 122 15.14 2.14 11.67
N GLY A 123 16.41 1.78 11.62
CA GLY A 123 16.86 0.51 11.03
C GLY A 123 16.47 -0.70 11.87
N VAL A 124 16.46 -1.88 11.23
CA VAL A 124 16.28 -3.17 11.88
C VAL A 124 17.51 -3.48 12.76
N LYS A 125 17.30 -4.05 13.95
CA LYS A 125 18.39 -4.48 14.84
C LYS A 125 19.10 -5.70 14.27
N ALA A 126 18.37 -6.72 13.81
CA ALA A 126 18.89 -7.94 13.22
C ALA A 126 19.22 -7.77 11.72
N LYS A 127 20.22 -6.95 11.41
CA LYS A 127 20.66 -6.67 10.02
C LYS A 127 21.21 -7.90 9.31
N ASP A 128 21.77 -8.85 10.05
CA ASP A 128 22.25 -10.14 9.53
C ASP A 128 21.12 -10.97 8.92
N GLN A 129 19.95 -10.97 9.53
CA GLN A 129 18.76 -11.64 8.97
C GLN A 129 18.32 -10.99 7.65
N ILE A 130 18.33 -9.68 7.56
CA ILE A 130 18.04 -8.98 6.30
C ILE A 130 19.07 -9.35 5.23
N ALA A 131 20.35 -9.37 5.57
CA ALA A 131 21.42 -9.79 4.64
C ALA A 131 21.21 -11.23 4.15
N LYS A 132 20.85 -12.17 5.04
CA LYS A 132 20.54 -13.56 4.67
C LYS A 132 19.31 -13.65 3.76
N ILE A 133 18.24 -12.88 4.01
CA ILE A 133 17.06 -12.82 3.14
C ILE A 133 17.46 -12.42 1.71
N PHE A 134 18.26 -11.38 1.56
CA PHE A 134 18.73 -10.95 0.24
C PHE A 134 19.64 -12.01 -0.42
N ALA A 135 20.56 -12.60 0.32
CA ALA A 135 21.43 -13.67 -0.20
C ALA A 135 20.63 -14.90 -0.67
N ALA A 136 19.63 -15.34 0.10
CA ALA A 136 18.75 -16.44 -0.27
C ALA A 136 17.92 -16.15 -1.54
N SER A 137 17.63 -14.87 -1.83
CA SER A 137 16.87 -14.47 -3.00
C SER A 137 17.71 -14.25 -4.27
N GLU A 138 19.04 -14.09 -4.16
CA GLU A 138 19.94 -13.91 -5.30
C GLU A 138 20.11 -15.19 -6.13
N HIS A 139 20.07 -16.37 -5.50
CA HIS A 139 20.28 -17.65 -6.16
C HIS A 139 19.03 -18.29 -6.78
N HIS A 140 17.86 -17.77 -6.48
CA HIS A 140 16.58 -18.29 -7.00
C HIS A 140 15.63 -17.12 -7.32
N PRO A 141 15.91 -16.33 -8.37
CA PRO A 141 15.00 -15.27 -8.80
C PRO A 141 13.64 -15.79 -9.26
N HIS A 142 13.56 -17.08 -9.59
CA HIS A 142 12.40 -17.73 -10.20
C HIS A 142 11.67 -18.65 -9.22
N LEU A 143 10.47 -18.85 -9.35
CA LEU A 143 9.37 -18.76 -10.27
C LEU A 143 8.50 -19.97 -10.10
N SER A 144 7.48 -19.83 -9.33
CA SER A 144 6.33 -20.69 -9.58
C SER A 144 5.69 -20.21 -10.91
N ALA A 145 5.36 -21.15 -11.80
CA ALA A 145 4.55 -20.83 -12.96
C ALA A 145 3.29 -20.09 -12.55
N PRO A 146 2.79 -19.15 -13.36
CA PRO A 146 1.55 -18.47 -13.09
C PRO A 146 0.44 -19.47 -12.78
N LYS A 147 -0.16 -19.33 -11.59
CA LYS A 147 -1.25 -20.23 -11.18
C LYS A 147 -2.52 -19.85 -11.91
N ARG A 148 -3.30 -20.86 -12.31
CA ARG A 148 -4.69 -20.63 -12.69
C ARG A 148 -5.51 -20.45 -11.44
N HIS A 149 -6.31 -19.40 -11.38
CA HIS A 149 -7.28 -19.20 -10.32
C HIS A 149 -8.61 -19.85 -10.73
N PRO A 150 -9.32 -20.56 -9.83
CA PRO A 150 -10.65 -21.04 -10.14
C PRO A 150 -11.59 -19.84 -10.40
N ILE A 151 -12.46 -19.95 -11.38
CA ILE A 151 -13.52 -18.95 -11.60
C ILE A 151 -14.44 -19.01 -10.38
N LYS A 152 -14.38 -18.00 -9.54
CA LYS A 152 -15.37 -17.81 -8.48
C LYS A 152 -16.55 -17.07 -9.07
N LYS A 153 -17.71 -17.73 -9.03
CA LYS A 153 -18.99 -17.12 -9.46
C LYS A 153 -19.54 -16.15 -8.42
N GLU A 154 -19.14 -16.31 -7.16
CA GLU A 154 -19.57 -15.49 -6.04
C GLU A 154 -18.39 -15.09 -5.17
N PHE A 155 -18.40 -13.85 -4.72
CA PHE A 155 -17.46 -13.36 -3.72
C PHE A 155 -17.81 -14.00 -2.37
N ILE A 156 -16.84 -14.70 -1.77
CA ILE A 156 -16.98 -15.25 -0.42
C ILE A 156 -16.14 -14.39 0.51
N GLN A 157 -16.82 -13.64 1.37
CA GLN A 157 -16.16 -12.85 2.38
C GLN A 157 -15.42 -13.76 3.38
N LYS A 158 -14.19 -13.44 3.68
CA LYS A 158 -13.46 -14.09 4.78
C LYS A 158 -13.92 -13.53 6.11
N ALA A 159 -14.05 -14.42 7.10
CA ALA A 159 -14.31 -13.99 8.46
C ALA A 159 -13.14 -13.11 8.96
N THR A 160 -13.48 -11.95 9.49
CA THR A 160 -12.52 -11.09 10.20
C THR A 160 -12.63 -11.38 11.70
N PRO A 161 -11.52 -11.44 12.44
CA PRO A 161 -11.56 -11.63 13.89
C PRO A 161 -12.43 -10.57 14.56
N SER A 162 -13.28 -10.94 15.52
CA SER A 162 -14.09 -9.97 16.26
C SER A 162 -13.20 -9.04 17.07
N ILE A 163 -13.33 -7.74 16.88
CA ILE A 163 -12.58 -6.70 17.57
C ILE A 163 -13.47 -6.01 18.60
N LYS A 164 -12.99 -5.93 19.84
CA LYS A 164 -13.75 -5.34 20.96
C LYS A 164 -12.90 -4.30 21.69
N PRO A 165 -13.52 -3.24 22.25
CA PRO A 165 -12.84 -2.31 23.13
C PRO A 165 -12.11 -3.04 24.27
N GLY A 166 -10.94 -2.54 24.64
CA GLY A 166 -10.04 -3.14 25.63
C GLY A 166 -9.00 -4.11 25.05
N MET A 167 -9.16 -4.57 23.80
CA MET A 167 -8.18 -5.45 23.16
C MET A 167 -6.87 -4.75 22.87
N THR A 168 -5.77 -5.52 22.94
CA THR A 168 -4.47 -5.14 22.39
C THR A 168 -4.32 -5.73 21.00
N ILE A 169 -4.09 -4.88 20.00
CA ILE A 169 -3.92 -5.22 18.59
C ILE A 169 -2.45 -5.02 18.22
N GLY A 170 -1.85 -6.00 17.57
CA GLY A 170 -0.53 -5.84 16.97
C GLY A 170 -0.55 -4.69 15.97
N TYR A 171 0.58 -3.99 15.80
CA TYR A 171 0.68 -2.85 14.91
C TYR A 171 1.90 -2.96 14.00
N TYR A 172 1.67 -2.94 12.69
CA TYR A 172 2.70 -2.89 11.68
C TYR A 172 2.56 -1.58 10.87
N PRO A 173 3.25 -0.51 11.27
CA PRO A 173 3.13 0.79 10.60
C PRO A 173 3.64 0.74 9.16
N GLY A 174 4.65 -0.09 8.89
CA GLY A 174 5.35 -0.09 7.60
C GLY A 174 6.15 1.20 7.37
N CYS A 175 6.89 1.24 6.26
CA CYS A 175 7.84 2.33 6.02
C CYS A 175 7.16 3.67 5.77
N SER A 176 5.99 3.70 5.11
CA SER A 176 5.30 4.95 4.78
C SER A 176 4.81 5.70 6.01
N LEU A 177 4.20 4.99 6.99
CA LEU A 177 3.70 5.63 8.21
C LEU A 177 4.84 6.04 9.15
N SER A 178 5.98 5.35 9.08
CA SER A 178 7.18 5.75 9.81
C SER A 178 7.95 6.89 9.13
N GLY A 179 7.55 7.27 7.92
CA GLY A 179 8.20 8.26 7.06
C GLY A 179 7.24 9.36 6.60
N THR A 180 6.97 9.42 5.28
CA THR A 180 6.23 10.52 4.64
C THR A 180 4.72 10.53 4.87
N ALA A 181 4.12 9.47 5.43
CA ALA A 181 2.71 9.40 5.80
C ALA A 181 2.53 9.36 7.32
N ARG A 182 3.26 10.21 8.03
CA ARG A 182 3.22 10.31 9.49
C ARG A 182 1.83 10.71 10.02
N GLU A 183 1.13 11.56 9.31
CA GLU A 183 -0.24 11.96 9.61
C GLU A 183 -1.19 10.75 9.66
N TYR A 184 -0.95 9.74 8.81
CA TYR A 184 -1.71 8.49 8.86
C TYR A 184 -1.40 7.67 10.12
N ASP A 185 -0.13 7.60 10.55
CA ASP A 185 0.25 6.96 11.82
C ASP A 185 -0.43 7.63 13.01
N ILE A 186 -0.40 8.97 13.06
CA ILE A 186 -1.01 9.78 14.11
C ILE A 186 -2.52 9.51 14.17
N SER A 187 -3.21 9.59 13.02
CA SER A 187 -4.66 9.42 12.95
C SER A 187 -5.10 7.99 13.28
N VAL A 188 -4.36 6.96 12.85
CA VAL A 188 -4.63 5.55 13.20
C VAL A 188 -4.49 5.33 14.71
N LYS A 189 -3.42 5.81 15.32
CA LYS A 189 -3.22 5.69 16.77
C LYS A 189 -4.30 6.41 17.56
N LYS A 190 -4.66 7.64 17.14
CA LYS A 190 -5.74 8.42 17.77
C LYS A 190 -7.09 7.72 17.64
N MET A 191 -7.43 7.26 16.43
CA MET A 191 -8.65 6.50 16.17
C MET A 191 -8.74 5.25 17.06
N CYS A 192 -7.70 4.42 17.08
CA CYS A 192 -7.67 3.21 17.92
C CYS A 192 -7.86 3.54 19.40
N SER A 193 -7.20 4.57 19.90
CA SER A 193 -7.36 5.03 21.29
C SER A 193 -8.79 5.46 21.59
N LEU A 194 -9.44 6.25 20.71
CA LEU A 194 -10.83 6.68 20.88
C LEU A 194 -11.82 5.51 20.80
N LEU A 195 -11.50 4.47 20.01
CA LEU A 195 -12.27 3.24 19.93
C LEU A 195 -11.98 2.26 21.10
N GLY A 196 -11.11 2.65 22.02
CA GLY A 196 -10.76 1.83 23.19
C GLY A 196 -9.80 0.69 22.89
N LEU A 197 -9.06 0.75 21.79
CA LEU A 197 -8.07 -0.25 21.39
C LEU A 197 -6.66 0.18 21.79
N LYS A 198 -5.82 -0.78 22.19
CA LYS A 198 -4.39 -0.57 22.43
C LYS A 198 -3.60 -1.13 21.26
N LEU A 199 -2.62 -0.38 20.79
CA LEU A 199 -1.71 -0.82 19.73
C LEU A 199 -0.36 -1.23 20.32
N GLN A 200 0.12 -2.42 19.91
CA GLN A 200 1.46 -2.93 20.22
C GLN A 200 2.24 -3.07 18.91
N GLU A 201 3.21 -2.18 18.67
CA GLU A 201 4.04 -2.26 17.48
C GLU A 201 4.89 -3.55 17.50
N ILE A 202 4.98 -4.24 16.34
CA ILE A 202 5.86 -5.40 16.18
C ILE A 202 7.30 -4.93 16.38
N GLU A 203 7.99 -5.50 17.35
CA GLU A 203 9.40 -5.17 17.57
C GLU A 203 10.26 -5.64 16.40
N ASP A 204 11.22 -4.80 15.99
CA ASP A 204 12.21 -5.09 14.94
C ASP A 204 11.62 -5.45 13.56
N TRP A 205 10.40 -4.99 13.24
CA TRP A 205 9.80 -5.20 11.92
C TRP A 205 10.66 -4.62 10.79
N ASN A 206 10.54 -5.19 9.59
CA ASN A 206 11.21 -4.71 8.38
C ASN A 206 10.21 -4.34 7.28
N CYS A 207 10.69 -3.62 6.26
CA CYS A 207 9.90 -3.29 5.07
C CYS A 207 9.35 -4.56 4.41
N CYS A 208 8.08 -4.50 3.97
CA CYS A 208 7.42 -5.61 3.24
C CYS A 208 7.96 -5.81 1.81
N GLY A 209 8.85 -4.94 1.32
CA GLY A 209 9.37 -4.98 -0.04
C GLY A 209 8.48 -4.34 -1.11
N ALA A 210 7.22 -4.07 -0.79
CA ALA A 210 6.23 -3.42 -1.67
C ALA A 210 6.29 -3.93 -3.14
N THR A 211 6.19 -3.02 -4.11
CA THR A 211 6.27 -3.35 -5.54
C THR A 211 7.68 -3.79 -5.95
N SER A 212 8.73 -3.24 -5.34
CA SER A 212 10.10 -3.49 -5.79
C SER A 212 10.55 -4.93 -5.56
N ALA A 213 10.11 -5.57 -4.48
CA ALA A 213 10.48 -6.97 -4.23
C ALA A 213 9.86 -7.91 -5.27
N HIS A 214 8.53 -7.89 -5.47
CA HIS A 214 7.88 -8.81 -6.41
C HIS A 214 8.22 -8.53 -7.87
N ALA A 215 8.53 -7.28 -8.21
CA ALA A 215 8.95 -6.90 -9.56
C ALA A 215 10.36 -7.41 -9.93
N THR A 216 11.17 -7.83 -8.95
CA THR A 216 12.56 -8.26 -9.16
C THR A 216 12.83 -9.70 -8.73
N SER A 217 12.23 -10.17 -7.63
CA SER A 217 12.42 -11.51 -7.11
C SER A 217 11.17 -11.95 -6.33
N HIS A 218 10.52 -13.00 -6.81
CA HIS A 218 9.37 -13.61 -6.12
C HIS A 218 9.77 -14.09 -4.72
N LYS A 219 10.94 -14.68 -4.58
CA LYS A 219 11.45 -15.17 -3.31
C LYS A 219 11.67 -14.05 -2.29
N LEU A 220 12.24 -12.93 -2.72
CA LEU A 220 12.42 -11.75 -1.89
C LEU A 220 11.06 -11.18 -1.42
N ALA A 221 10.05 -11.19 -2.32
CA ALA A 221 8.70 -10.75 -2.01
C ALA A 221 7.97 -11.61 -0.98
N LEU A 222 8.41 -12.85 -0.78
CA LEU A 222 7.92 -13.76 0.28
C LEU A 222 8.74 -13.63 1.56
N LEU A 223 10.07 -13.67 1.48
CA LEU A 223 10.93 -13.72 2.66
C LEU A 223 10.91 -12.45 3.51
N LEU A 224 10.78 -11.25 2.88
CA LEU A 224 10.69 -9.99 3.64
C LEU A 224 9.43 -9.93 4.53
N PRO A 225 8.20 -10.18 4.02
CA PRO A 225 7.02 -10.22 4.88
C PRO A 225 6.99 -11.44 5.81
N ALA A 226 7.57 -12.58 5.42
CA ALA A 226 7.62 -13.79 6.24
C ALA A 226 8.40 -13.58 7.55
N ARG A 227 9.45 -12.75 7.54
CA ARG A 227 10.14 -12.36 8.77
C ARG A 227 9.21 -11.57 9.71
N ASN A 228 8.41 -10.67 9.18
CA ASN A 228 7.43 -9.93 10.00
C ASN A 228 6.36 -10.86 10.56
N GLN A 229 5.91 -11.86 9.80
CA GLN A 229 5.00 -12.89 10.28
C GLN A 229 5.61 -13.66 11.46
N ALA A 230 6.86 -14.12 11.32
CA ALA A 230 7.57 -14.83 12.39
C ALA A 230 7.73 -13.97 13.65
N LEU A 231 8.04 -12.68 13.49
CA LEU A 231 8.18 -11.75 14.62
C LEU A 231 6.84 -11.50 15.32
N ALA A 232 5.74 -11.35 14.58
CA ALA A 232 4.40 -11.18 15.13
C ALA A 232 3.98 -12.42 15.93
N ASP A 233 4.18 -13.61 15.36
CA ASP A 233 3.90 -14.89 15.99
C ASP A 233 4.70 -15.07 17.30
N ALA A 234 6.01 -14.77 17.28
CA ALA A 234 6.90 -14.87 18.43
C ALA A 234 6.52 -13.90 19.58
N GLN A 235 5.90 -12.77 19.25
CA GLN A 235 5.40 -11.79 20.21
C GLN A 235 3.96 -12.09 20.67
N GLY A 236 3.38 -13.21 20.24
CA GLY A 236 2.03 -13.64 20.63
C GLY A 236 0.90 -12.76 20.06
N LEU A 237 1.18 -12.02 18.98
CA LEU A 237 0.18 -11.15 18.35
C LEU A 237 -0.71 -11.98 17.45
N THR A 238 -1.99 -12.05 17.75
CA THR A 238 -2.97 -12.85 16.95
C THR A 238 -3.64 -12.02 15.85
N VAL A 239 -3.83 -10.72 16.07
CA VAL A 239 -4.35 -9.77 15.09
C VAL A 239 -3.38 -8.61 14.98
N VAL A 240 -2.99 -8.26 13.77
CA VAL A 240 -2.04 -7.18 13.49
C VAL A 240 -2.65 -6.18 12.51
N LEU A 241 -2.78 -4.94 12.94
CA LEU A 241 -3.21 -3.84 12.09
C LEU A 241 -2.05 -3.39 11.19
N ALA A 242 -2.24 -3.49 9.88
CA ALA A 242 -1.34 -2.97 8.85
C ALA A 242 -2.08 -1.93 8.00
N PRO A 243 -1.96 -0.62 8.30
CA PRO A 243 -2.77 0.41 7.67
C PRO A 243 -2.52 0.58 6.17
N CYS A 244 -1.29 0.34 5.71
CA CYS A 244 -0.96 0.43 4.28
C CYS A 244 -1.48 -0.80 3.53
N ALA A 245 -2.39 -0.59 2.55
CA ALA A 245 -2.97 -1.67 1.74
C ALA A 245 -1.90 -2.53 1.02
N ALA A 246 -0.81 -1.93 0.54
CA ALA A 246 0.29 -2.70 -0.06
C ALA A 246 1.02 -3.56 0.97
N CYS A 247 1.25 -3.06 2.18
CA CYS A 247 1.85 -3.82 3.27
C CYS A 247 0.94 -4.97 3.71
N GLN A 248 -0.34 -4.68 3.96
CA GLN A 248 -1.34 -5.69 4.30
C GLN A 248 -1.39 -6.80 3.24
N ASN A 249 -1.50 -6.43 1.97
CA ASN A 249 -1.51 -7.36 0.85
C ASN A 249 -0.30 -8.30 0.85
N ARG A 250 0.92 -7.77 1.05
CA ARG A 250 2.13 -8.60 1.11
C ARG A 250 2.14 -9.55 2.31
N GLN A 251 1.67 -9.10 3.47
CA GLN A 251 1.58 -9.95 4.66
C GLN A 251 0.55 -11.08 4.46
N VAL A 252 -0.64 -10.77 3.98
CA VAL A 252 -1.72 -11.74 3.74
C VAL A 252 -1.32 -12.78 2.70
N THR A 253 -0.77 -12.36 1.56
CA THR A 253 -0.33 -13.28 0.49
C THR A 253 0.84 -14.15 0.94
N THR A 254 1.76 -13.61 1.72
CA THR A 254 2.90 -14.37 2.27
C THR A 254 2.45 -15.37 3.34
N ARG A 255 1.54 -14.98 4.25
CA ARG A 255 0.98 -15.92 5.24
C ARG A 255 0.36 -17.14 4.56
N LYS A 256 -0.41 -16.92 3.48
CA LYS A 256 -0.99 -18.01 2.69
C LYS A 256 0.09 -18.91 2.05
N ALA A 257 1.16 -18.31 1.52
CA ALA A 257 2.28 -19.07 0.96
C ALA A 257 3.01 -19.90 2.03
N LEU A 258 3.25 -19.34 3.22
CA LEU A 258 3.84 -20.04 4.36
C LEU A 258 2.99 -21.24 4.78
N MET A 259 1.67 -21.07 4.88
CA MET A 259 0.74 -22.17 5.23
C MET A 259 0.71 -23.28 4.17
N ALA A 260 1.07 -22.97 2.94
CA ALA A 260 1.06 -23.91 1.82
C ALA A 260 2.42 -24.58 1.54
N SER A 261 3.52 -24.10 2.14
CA SER A 261 4.88 -24.60 1.88
C SER A 261 5.68 -24.83 3.17
N PRO A 262 5.82 -26.10 3.59
CA PRO A 262 6.72 -26.47 4.69
C PRO A 262 8.16 -26.03 4.44
N GLU A 263 8.63 -26.07 3.19
CA GLU A 263 9.99 -25.69 2.80
C GLU A 263 10.22 -24.19 3.07
N LEU A 264 9.23 -23.35 2.77
CA LEU A 264 9.32 -21.90 3.04
C LEU A 264 9.33 -21.63 4.56
N LEU A 265 8.58 -22.39 5.36
CA LEU A 265 8.61 -22.29 6.83
C LEU A 265 10.00 -22.62 7.38
N GLU A 266 10.63 -23.71 6.92
CA GLU A 266 11.98 -24.12 7.35
C GLU A 266 13.04 -23.11 6.86
N GLU A 267 12.89 -22.55 5.68
CA GLU A 267 13.79 -21.50 5.19
C GLU A 267 13.71 -20.24 6.07
N VAL A 268 12.51 -19.80 6.43
CA VAL A 268 12.32 -18.65 7.35
C VAL A 268 12.93 -18.96 8.72
N LEU A 269 12.73 -20.16 9.25
CA LEU A 269 13.37 -20.60 10.49
C LEU A 269 14.91 -20.53 10.39
N SER A 270 15.49 -21.02 9.31
CA SER A 270 16.95 -21.02 9.11
C SER A 270 17.55 -19.60 9.06
N ILE A 271 16.80 -18.64 8.51
CA ILE A 271 17.22 -17.25 8.38
C ILE A 271 17.04 -16.47 9.69
N THR A 272 15.88 -16.65 10.34
CA THR A 272 15.45 -15.81 11.47
C THR A 272 15.70 -16.43 12.83
N GLY A 273 15.86 -17.75 12.90
CA GLY A 273 15.83 -18.51 14.15
C GLY A 273 14.43 -18.65 14.76
N ILE A 274 13.39 -18.18 14.07
CA ILE A 274 11.99 -18.19 14.54
C ILE A 274 11.15 -18.95 13.52
N LYS A 275 10.45 -20.02 13.94
CA LYS A 275 9.52 -20.75 13.10
C LYS A 275 8.17 -20.01 13.05
N PRO A 276 7.72 -19.55 11.87
CA PRO A 276 6.39 -18.94 11.77
C PRO A 276 5.31 -19.98 12.08
N THR A 277 4.37 -19.63 12.94
CA THR A 277 3.16 -20.43 13.21
C THR A 277 1.98 -20.00 12.34
N CYS A 278 2.11 -18.85 11.67
CA CYS A 278 1.05 -18.22 10.89
C CYS A 278 -0.22 -17.92 11.71
N SER A 279 -0.08 -17.75 13.03
CA SER A 279 -1.19 -17.40 13.93
C SER A 279 -1.59 -15.94 13.82
N ALA A 280 -0.65 -15.04 13.56
CA ALA A 280 -0.91 -13.62 13.39
C ALA A 280 -1.66 -13.35 12.08
N GLU A 281 -2.84 -12.72 12.19
CA GLU A 281 -3.63 -12.29 11.03
C GLU A 281 -3.46 -10.79 10.81
N PHE A 282 -3.01 -10.42 9.61
CA PHE A 282 -2.81 -9.02 9.24
C PHE A 282 -4.08 -8.45 8.58
N ILE A 283 -4.63 -7.39 9.18
CA ILE A 283 -5.83 -6.71 8.72
C ILE A 283 -5.56 -5.23 8.40
N GLY A 284 -6.36 -4.64 7.53
CA GLY A 284 -6.33 -3.20 7.23
C GLY A 284 -7.26 -2.40 8.16
N VAL A 285 -7.17 -1.07 8.07
CA VAL A 285 -8.01 -0.17 8.90
C VAL A 285 -9.49 -0.37 8.64
N THR A 286 -9.89 -0.53 7.38
CA THR A 286 -11.29 -0.75 7.01
C THR A 286 -11.83 -2.08 7.57
N GLN A 287 -11.00 -3.14 7.51
CA GLN A 287 -11.35 -4.44 8.12
C GLN A 287 -11.45 -4.36 9.64
N LEU A 288 -10.56 -3.61 10.30
CA LEU A 288 -10.62 -3.40 11.74
C LEU A 288 -11.94 -2.72 12.14
N LEU A 289 -12.34 -1.69 11.40
CA LEU A 289 -13.59 -0.95 11.66
C LEU A 289 -14.83 -1.83 11.40
N GLU A 290 -14.81 -2.64 10.33
CA GLU A 290 -15.90 -3.59 10.02
C GLU A 290 -16.01 -4.71 11.06
N ALA A 291 -14.87 -5.15 11.60
CA ALA A 291 -14.82 -6.22 12.61
C ALA A 291 -15.29 -5.75 14.01
N MET A 292 -15.43 -4.45 14.22
CA MET A 292 -16.03 -3.89 15.43
C MET A 292 -17.55 -3.87 15.31
N ASP A 293 -18.24 -4.02 16.44
CA ASP A 293 -19.68 -3.82 16.49
C ASP A 293 -20.03 -2.38 16.07
N PRO A 294 -20.87 -2.18 15.03
CA PRO A 294 -21.27 -0.84 14.58
C PRO A 294 -21.87 0.02 15.69
N GLU A 295 -22.59 -0.57 16.65
CA GLU A 295 -23.15 0.15 17.80
C GLU A 295 -22.04 0.66 18.74
N GLU A 296 -20.94 -0.08 18.88
CA GLU A 296 -19.78 0.37 19.66
C GLU A 296 -19.07 1.58 19.02
N ILE A 297 -19.07 1.68 17.69
CA ILE A 297 -18.56 2.85 16.97
C ILE A 297 -19.54 4.01 17.14
N LYS A 298 -20.84 3.79 16.90
CA LYS A 298 -21.89 4.83 17.02
C LYS A 298 -21.93 5.48 18.41
N LYS A 299 -21.82 4.70 19.48
CA LYS A 299 -21.78 5.23 20.85
C LYS A 299 -20.65 6.22 21.11
N ARG A 300 -19.59 6.19 20.27
CA ARG A 300 -18.41 7.07 20.39
C ARG A 300 -18.48 8.28 19.49
N VAL A 301 -19.43 8.33 18.58
CA VAL A 301 -19.64 9.48 17.69
C VAL A 301 -20.10 10.68 18.51
N LYS A 302 -19.35 11.77 18.49
CA LYS A 302 -19.63 13.05 19.14
C LYS A 302 -19.90 14.16 18.14
N LYS A 303 -19.28 14.06 16.94
CA LYS A 303 -19.38 15.02 15.86
C LYS A 303 -19.69 14.26 14.57
N PRO A 304 -21.00 14.02 14.24
CA PRO A 304 -21.36 13.35 13.00
C PRO A 304 -20.83 14.10 11.79
N LEU A 305 -20.42 13.39 10.76
CA LEU A 305 -19.84 13.94 9.52
C LEU A 305 -20.92 14.48 8.56
N ILE A 306 -21.96 15.13 9.09
CA ILE A 306 -23.10 15.62 8.33
C ILE A 306 -22.64 16.74 7.39
N GLY A 307 -23.04 16.64 6.12
CA GLY A 307 -22.69 17.62 5.08
C GLY A 307 -21.41 17.30 4.31
N LEU A 308 -20.69 16.22 4.66
CA LEU A 308 -19.56 15.74 3.85
C LEU A 308 -20.04 14.76 2.78
N THR A 309 -19.80 15.08 1.51
CA THR A 309 -20.05 14.20 0.37
C THR A 309 -18.74 13.57 -0.06
N LEU A 310 -18.60 12.26 0.11
CA LEU A 310 -17.31 11.55 0.06
C LEU A 310 -17.22 10.52 -1.06
N ALA A 311 -16.12 10.56 -1.84
CA ALA A 311 -15.74 9.48 -2.73
C ALA A 311 -14.87 8.46 -1.96
N CYS A 312 -15.44 7.28 -1.66
CA CYS A 312 -14.71 6.19 -1.03
C CYS A 312 -13.79 5.53 -2.05
N TYR A 313 -12.47 5.67 -1.87
CA TYR A 313 -11.48 5.14 -2.80
C TYR A 313 -10.67 4.03 -2.15
N TYR A 314 -10.90 2.82 -2.61
CA TYR A 314 -10.23 1.60 -2.12
C TYR A 314 -8.86 1.39 -2.76
N GLY A 315 -8.70 1.87 -4.00
CA GLY A 315 -7.53 1.52 -4.81
C GLY A 315 -7.53 0.03 -5.18
N CYS A 316 -6.36 -0.48 -5.55
CA CYS A 316 -6.26 -1.83 -6.11
C CYS A 316 -6.01 -2.93 -5.08
N LEU A 317 -5.02 -2.76 -4.17
CA LEU A 317 -4.51 -3.84 -3.32
C LEU A 317 -5.32 -4.08 -2.03
N LEU A 318 -6.28 -3.23 -1.71
CA LEU A 318 -7.15 -3.44 -0.56
C LEU A 318 -8.14 -4.59 -0.81
N VAL A 319 -8.57 -4.78 -2.06
CA VAL A 319 -9.58 -5.77 -2.46
C VAL A 319 -9.04 -6.88 -3.37
N ARG A 320 -7.81 -6.77 -3.87
CA ARG A 320 -7.20 -7.75 -4.80
C ARG A 320 -5.87 -8.29 -4.28
N PRO A 321 -5.50 -9.56 -4.52
CA PRO A 321 -6.33 -10.59 -5.17
C PRO A 321 -7.51 -10.99 -4.27
N MET A 322 -8.65 -11.25 -4.89
CA MET A 322 -9.89 -11.59 -4.18
C MET A 322 -9.72 -12.81 -3.25
N ASP A 323 -9.04 -13.84 -3.73
CA ASP A 323 -8.83 -15.10 -3.00
C ASP A 323 -7.96 -14.94 -1.74
N ASP A 324 -7.13 -13.91 -1.70
CA ASP A 324 -6.24 -13.65 -0.58
C ASP A 324 -6.84 -12.59 0.36
N MET A 325 -7.32 -11.49 -0.17
CA MET A 325 -7.86 -10.40 0.63
C MET A 325 -9.23 -10.75 1.22
N GLY A 326 -10.19 -11.19 0.38
CA GLY A 326 -11.53 -11.67 0.81
C GLY A 326 -12.29 -10.70 1.70
N PHE A 327 -11.98 -9.41 1.60
CA PHE A 327 -12.51 -8.38 2.48
C PHE A 327 -13.83 -7.80 1.98
N ASP A 328 -13.88 -7.42 0.70
CA ASP A 328 -15.03 -6.77 0.07
C ASP A 328 -15.10 -7.19 -1.40
N ASP A 329 -16.19 -6.89 -2.09
CA ASP A 329 -16.31 -7.16 -3.52
C ASP A 329 -15.16 -6.47 -4.29
N PRO A 330 -14.38 -7.22 -5.11
CA PRO A 330 -13.22 -6.68 -5.80
C PRO A 330 -13.56 -5.73 -6.95
N GLU A 331 -14.83 -5.69 -7.40
CA GLU A 331 -15.31 -4.85 -8.50
C GLU A 331 -16.24 -3.74 -8.03
N ASN A 332 -17.01 -3.94 -6.95
CA ASN A 332 -17.88 -2.92 -6.36
C ASN A 332 -17.90 -2.98 -4.83
N PRO A 333 -16.79 -2.64 -4.16
CA PRO A 333 -16.74 -2.62 -2.70
C PRO A 333 -17.64 -1.53 -2.11
N LEU A 334 -18.23 -1.79 -0.94
CA LEU A 334 -19.19 -0.90 -0.28
C LEU A 334 -18.96 -0.74 1.23
N LYS A 335 -17.94 -1.39 1.82
CA LYS A 335 -17.72 -1.34 3.27
C LYS A 335 -17.24 0.01 3.79
N MET A 336 -16.41 0.72 3.02
CA MET A 336 -16.02 2.09 3.40
C MET A 336 -17.22 3.03 3.36
N GLU A 337 -18.08 2.89 2.35
CA GLU A 337 -19.34 3.64 2.23
C GLU A 337 -20.25 3.37 3.43
N ALA A 338 -20.40 2.12 3.83
CA ALA A 338 -21.20 1.76 5.01
C ALA A 338 -20.66 2.38 6.31
N ILE A 339 -19.33 2.37 6.50
CA ILE A 339 -18.66 3.00 7.64
C ILE A 339 -18.89 4.51 7.62
N MET A 340 -18.66 5.18 6.49
CA MET A 340 -18.82 6.63 6.37
C MET A 340 -20.28 7.06 6.58
N SER A 341 -21.24 6.32 6.03
CA SER A 341 -22.67 6.54 6.25
C SER A 341 -23.05 6.38 7.72
N ALA A 342 -22.54 5.37 8.41
CA ALA A 342 -22.79 5.17 9.83
C ALA A 342 -22.24 6.33 10.71
N LEU A 343 -21.25 7.07 10.21
CA LEU A 343 -20.70 8.27 10.86
C LEU A 343 -21.44 9.56 10.43
N GLY A 344 -22.44 9.49 9.54
CA GLY A 344 -23.25 10.63 9.11
C GLY A 344 -22.81 11.31 7.83
N ALA A 345 -21.78 10.85 7.15
CA ALA A 345 -21.37 11.33 5.84
C ALA A 345 -22.26 10.79 4.71
N THR A 346 -22.18 11.40 3.54
CA THR A 346 -22.89 10.97 2.32
C THR A 346 -21.88 10.46 1.29
N PRO A 347 -21.62 9.14 1.22
CA PRO A 347 -20.81 8.58 0.16
C PRO A 347 -21.49 8.72 -1.20
N VAL A 348 -20.70 9.07 -2.24
CA VAL A 348 -21.17 9.06 -3.62
C VAL A 348 -21.05 7.68 -4.25
N ASP A 349 -21.98 7.33 -5.13
CA ASP A 349 -21.80 6.17 -6.00
C ASP A 349 -20.98 6.60 -7.24
N TRP A 350 -19.87 5.89 -7.49
CA TRP A 350 -18.94 6.25 -8.56
C TRP A 350 -18.10 5.05 -9.01
N ALA A 351 -17.64 5.10 -10.25
CA ALA A 351 -17.09 3.91 -10.92
C ALA A 351 -15.62 3.62 -10.60
N PHE A 352 -14.79 4.66 -10.27
CA PHE A 352 -13.33 4.51 -10.23
C PHE A 352 -12.77 4.21 -8.83
N LYS A 353 -13.61 3.73 -7.92
CA LYS A 353 -13.23 3.43 -6.52
C LYS A 353 -12.13 2.38 -6.36
N ILE A 354 -11.91 1.53 -7.39
CA ILE A 354 -10.92 0.44 -7.40
C ILE A 354 -9.85 0.57 -8.50
N GLU A 355 -9.86 1.67 -9.25
CA GLU A 355 -8.83 1.91 -10.26
C GLU A 355 -7.47 2.18 -9.61
N CYS A 356 -6.38 1.97 -10.33
CA CYS A 356 -5.04 2.08 -9.76
C CYS A 356 -4.52 3.52 -9.82
N CYS A 357 -4.07 4.08 -8.69
CA CYS A 357 -3.43 5.39 -8.64
C CYS A 357 -1.99 5.41 -9.21
N GLY A 358 -1.43 4.28 -9.63
CA GLY A 358 -0.08 4.20 -10.18
C GLY A 358 1.06 4.29 -9.15
N ALA A 359 0.80 4.05 -7.85
CA ALA A 359 1.76 4.27 -6.77
C ALA A 359 3.16 3.65 -6.99
N GLY A 360 3.23 2.46 -7.58
CA GLY A 360 4.52 1.81 -7.89
C GLY A 360 5.38 2.55 -8.92
N LEU A 361 4.81 3.52 -9.64
CA LEU A 361 5.47 4.29 -10.70
C LEU A 361 5.62 5.79 -10.37
N THR A 362 5.25 6.21 -9.15
CA THR A 362 5.18 7.62 -8.74
C THR A 362 6.46 8.42 -9.06
N LEU A 363 7.64 7.84 -8.83
CA LEU A 363 8.92 8.49 -9.15
C LEU A 363 9.40 8.21 -10.57
N ALA A 364 9.12 7.00 -11.11
CA ALA A 364 9.69 6.54 -12.36
C ALA A 364 8.89 6.97 -13.60
N GLN A 365 7.58 7.14 -13.48
CA GLN A 365 6.65 7.42 -14.57
C GLN A 365 5.60 8.47 -14.18
N GLN A 366 6.06 9.61 -13.68
CA GLN A 366 5.18 10.70 -13.20
C GLN A 366 4.05 11.07 -14.19
N PRO A 367 4.30 11.23 -15.51
CA PRO A 367 3.24 11.57 -16.45
C PRO A 367 2.09 10.56 -16.50
N LEU A 368 2.41 9.26 -16.41
CA LEU A 368 1.40 8.21 -16.37
C LEU A 368 0.61 8.24 -15.05
N VAL A 369 1.29 8.48 -13.94
CA VAL A 369 0.63 8.60 -12.62
C VAL A 369 -0.33 9.77 -12.60
N GLU A 370 0.03 10.91 -13.22
CA GLU A 370 -0.84 12.07 -13.36
C GLU A 370 -2.10 11.77 -14.20
N GLU A 371 -1.96 11.00 -15.28
CA GLU A 371 -3.11 10.56 -16.09
C GLU A 371 -4.07 9.66 -15.30
N LEU A 372 -3.52 8.69 -14.58
CA LEU A 372 -4.32 7.78 -13.75
C LEU A 372 -5.04 8.54 -12.62
N THR A 373 -4.33 9.39 -11.89
CA THR A 373 -4.91 10.15 -10.78
C THR A 373 -5.88 11.23 -11.25
N HIS A 374 -5.62 11.86 -12.41
CA HIS A 374 -6.57 12.78 -13.03
C HIS A 374 -7.89 12.11 -13.37
N SER A 375 -7.85 10.93 -14.00
CA SER A 375 -9.06 10.17 -14.35
C SER A 375 -9.88 9.82 -13.11
N ILE A 376 -9.22 9.40 -12.03
CA ILE A 376 -9.84 9.11 -10.74
C ILE A 376 -10.47 10.38 -10.14
N ALA A 377 -9.72 11.49 -10.09
CA ALA A 377 -10.18 12.74 -9.49
C ALA A 377 -11.34 13.34 -10.28
N LYS A 378 -11.25 13.30 -11.61
CA LYS A 378 -12.33 13.78 -12.49
C LYS A 378 -13.61 12.99 -12.29
N ASN A 379 -13.54 11.64 -12.27
CA ASN A 379 -14.72 10.81 -12.07
C ASN A 379 -15.38 11.06 -10.71
N ALA A 380 -14.62 11.19 -9.63
CA ALA A 380 -15.17 11.51 -8.31
C ALA A 380 -15.84 12.90 -8.29
N ALA A 381 -15.22 13.91 -8.91
CA ALA A 381 -15.77 15.26 -8.99
C ALA A 381 -17.06 15.31 -9.84
N ASP A 382 -17.08 14.61 -10.98
CA ASP A 382 -18.26 14.54 -11.86
C ASP A 382 -19.47 13.86 -11.16
N ASN A 383 -19.20 13.00 -10.16
CA ASN A 383 -20.24 12.38 -9.31
C ASN A 383 -20.54 13.19 -8.03
N GLY A 384 -20.07 14.42 -7.93
CA GLY A 384 -20.46 15.36 -6.87
C GLY A 384 -19.72 15.19 -5.55
N ALA A 385 -18.61 14.47 -5.50
CA ALA A 385 -17.81 14.35 -4.28
C ALA A 385 -17.17 15.70 -3.88
N ASP A 386 -17.09 15.96 -2.59
CA ASP A 386 -16.37 17.11 -2.01
C ASP A 386 -14.95 16.73 -1.60
N ALA A 387 -14.75 15.47 -1.21
CA ALA A 387 -13.47 14.96 -0.79
C ALA A 387 -13.36 13.46 -1.06
N PHE A 388 -12.11 12.96 -1.04
CA PHE A 388 -11.83 11.53 -1.00
C PHE A 388 -11.71 11.01 0.43
N VAL A 389 -12.07 9.73 0.63
CA VAL A 389 -11.64 8.96 1.79
C VAL A 389 -10.87 7.73 1.32
N VAL A 390 -9.69 7.50 1.91
CA VAL A 390 -8.75 6.45 1.50
C VAL A 390 -8.25 5.64 2.70
N ALA A 391 -7.78 4.40 2.44
CA ALA A 391 -7.18 3.52 3.45
C ALA A 391 -5.75 3.06 3.04
N CYS A 392 -5.06 3.85 2.22
CA CYS A 392 -3.70 3.54 1.77
C CYS A 392 -2.85 4.81 1.65
N PRO A 393 -1.66 4.87 2.27
CA PRO A 393 -0.81 6.07 2.24
C PRO A 393 -0.26 6.36 0.84
N LEU A 394 -0.05 5.34 0.01
CA LEU A 394 0.42 5.52 -1.35
C LEU A 394 -0.68 6.11 -2.26
N CYS A 395 -1.94 5.73 -2.02
CA CYS A 395 -3.09 6.29 -2.72
C CYS A 395 -3.32 7.74 -2.32
N GLN A 396 -3.26 8.04 -1.01
CA GLN A 396 -3.37 9.40 -0.50
C GLN A 396 -2.30 10.29 -1.11
N ALA A 397 -1.03 9.88 -1.04
CA ALA A 397 0.07 10.67 -1.58
C ALA A 397 -0.11 11.01 -3.07
N ASN A 398 -0.55 10.05 -3.90
CA ASN A 398 -0.75 10.32 -5.31
C ASN A 398 -1.97 11.21 -5.59
N LEU A 399 -3.09 10.98 -4.90
CA LEU A 399 -4.29 11.79 -5.10
C LEU A 399 -4.17 13.19 -4.51
N ASP A 400 -3.43 13.36 -3.42
CA ASP A 400 -3.25 14.65 -2.76
C ASP A 400 -2.13 15.50 -3.41
N MET A 401 -0.93 14.91 -3.55
CA MET A 401 0.26 15.65 -4.01
C MET A 401 0.21 16.03 -5.49
N ARG A 402 -0.46 15.22 -6.33
CA ARG A 402 -0.45 15.41 -7.79
C ARG A 402 -1.49 16.40 -8.29
N GLN A 403 -2.45 16.88 -7.46
CA GLN A 403 -3.51 17.78 -7.93
C GLN A 403 -2.98 19.08 -8.52
N GLY A 404 -1.89 19.62 -7.96
CA GLY A 404 -1.26 20.83 -8.51
C GLY A 404 -0.68 20.62 -9.92
N SER A 405 0.03 19.53 -10.17
CA SER A 405 0.59 19.19 -11.48
C SER A 405 -0.49 18.75 -12.47
N MET A 406 -1.52 18.03 -12.03
CA MET A 406 -2.68 17.68 -12.85
C MET A 406 -3.40 18.93 -13.36
N ARG A 407 -3.62 19.94 -12.53
CA ARG A 407 -4.22 21.21 -12.98
C ARG A 407 -3.39 21.91 -14.04
N LYS A 408 -2.06 21.94 -13.87
CA LYS A 408 -1.14 22.52 -14.88
C LYS A 408 -1.21 21.79 -16.22
N ARG A 409 -1.40 20.45 -16.20
CA ARG A 409 -1.36 19.62 -17.40
C ARG A 409 -2.71 19.46 -18.11
N PHE A 410 -3.79 19.29 -17.37
CA PHE A 410 -5.11 18.92 -17.91
C PHE A 410 -6.16 20.06 -17.81
N GLY A 411 -5.81 21.17 -17.19
CA GLY A 411 -6.72 22.29 -16.96
C GLY A 411 -7.38 22.26 -15.57
N ASP A 412 -8.48 23.01 -15.44
CA ASP A 412 -9.16 23.11 -14.15
C ASP A 412 -9.89 21.84 -13.79
N ILE A 413 -9.41 21.20 -12.72
CA ILE A 413 -10.14 20.16 -12.01
C ILE A 413 -10.49 20.68 -10.61
N LYS A 414 -11.64 20.24 -10.07
CA LYS A 414 -12.00 20.52 -8.68
C LYS A 414 -10.89 20.02 -7.76
N GLN A 415 -10.32 20.87 -6.94
CA GLN A 415 -9.42 20.44 -5.87
C GLN A 415 -10.25 19.78 -4.78
N MET A 416 -9.90 18.55 -4.42
CA MET A 416 -10.59 17.77 -3.42
C MET A 416 -9.61 17.32 -2.34
N PRO A 417 -9.84 17.62 -1.06
CA PRO A 417 -9.10 17.02 0.04
C PRO A 417 -9.13 15.49 -0.01
N VAL A 418 -8.06 14.87 0.49
CA VAL A 418 -7.93 13.39 0.51
C VAL A 418 -7.70 12.94 1.94
N TYR A 419 -8.76 12.59 2.63
CA TYR A 419 -8.71 12.14 4.02
C TYR A 419 -8.37 10.66 4.14
N TYR A 420 -7.60 10.31 5.15
CA TYR A 420 -7.57 8.93 5.62
C TYR A 420 -8.87 8.59 6.36
N ILE A 421 -9.34 7.36 6.21
CA ILE A 421 -10.52 6.88 6.94
C ILE A 421 -10.36 7.05 8.47
N SER A 422 -9.14 6.86 8.98
CA SER A 422 -8.84 7.03 10.41
C SER A 422 -8.97 8.47 10.90
N GLU A 423 -8.69 9.46 10.07
CA GLU A 423 -8.89 10.88 10.40
C GLU A 423 -10.37 11.17 10.59
N LEU A 424 -11.20 10.78 9.61
CA LEU A 424 -12.64 11.02 9.68
C LEU A 424 -13.32 10.27 10.84
N VAL A 425 -12.91 9.02 11.10
CA VAL A 425 -13.42 8.26 12.26
C VAL A 425 -13.01 8.94 13.57
N ALA A 426 -11.75 9.37 13.70
CA ALA A 426 -11.27 10.03 14.90
C ALA A 426 -11.97 11.37 15.14
N ILE A 427 -12.18 12.18 14.10
CA ILE A 427 -12.93 13.45 14.15
C ILE A 427 -14.37 13.19 14.54
N ALA A 428 -15.04 12.22 13.93
CA ALA A 428 -16.41 11.83 14.29
C ALA A 428 -16.49 11.41 15.78
N CYS A 429 -15.46 10.75 16.30
CA CYS A 429 -15.35 10.38 17.72
C CYS A 429 -14.91 11.55 18.63
N GLY A 430 -14.76 12.77 18.10
CA GLY A 430 -14.52 13.99 18.86
C GLY A 430 -13.06 14.43 18.95
N ALA A 431 -12.15 13.89 18.13
CA ALA A 431 -10.81 14.44 18.00
C ALA A 431 -10.85 15.82 17.32
N ASP A 432 -9.94 16.71 17.73
CA ASP A 432 -9.68 17.93 16.97
C ASP A 432 -8.95 17.55 15.66
N PRO A 433 -9.29 18.17 14.50
CA PRO A 433 -8.57 17.95 13.25
C PRO A 433 -7.05 18.12 13.33
N ALA A 434 -6.56 18.99 14.23
CA ALA A 434 -5.12 19.16 14.48
C ALA A 434 -4.49 17.95 15.18
N GLU A 435 -5.24 17.25 16.05
CA GLU A 435 -4.76 16.04 16.74
C GLU A 435 -4.57 14.84 15.82
N VAL A 436 -5.14 14.88 14.62
CA VAL A 436 -5.02 13.85 13.59
C VAL A 436 -4.25 14.34 12.36
N ALA A 437 -3.59 15.50 12.49
CA ALA A 437 -2.66 16.07 11.52
C ALA A 437 -3.26 16.36 10.13
N VAL A 438 -4.57 16.62 10.01
CA VAL A 438 -5.25 16.99 8.75
C VAL A 438 -4.61 18.19 8.05
N GLY A 439 -3.98 19.09 8.81
CA GLY A 439 -3.28 20.26 8.27
C GLY A 439 -2.00 19.95 7.47
N GLU A 440 -1.50 18.71 7.52
CA GLU A 440 -0.28 18.29 6.81
C GLU A 440 -0.56 17.87 5.34
N HIS A 441 -1.82 17.85 4.89
CA HIS A 441 -2.18 17.51 3.52
C HIS A 441 -1.74 18.58 2.51
N PHE A 442 -1.50 18.17 1.27
CA PHE A 442 -1.10 19.10 0.19
C PHE A 442 -2.26 19.94 -0.30
N VAL A 443 -3.44 19.35 -0.41
CA VAL A 443 -4.69 20.08 -0.66
C VAL A 443 -5.29 20.48 0.68
N PRO A 444 -5.64 21.75 0.90
CA PRO A 444 -6.23 22.21 2.17
C PRO A 444 -7.44 21.35 2.55
N ALA A 445 -7.37 20.71 3.70
CA ALA A 445 -8.36 19.75 4.17
C ALA A 445 -9.10 20.21 5.44
N LEU A 446 -8.55 21.20 6.17
CA LEU A 446 -9.12 21.67 7.43
C LEU A 446 -10.49 22.33 7.26
N ASP A 447 -10.72 23.08 6.17
CA ASP A 447 -11.92 23.90 5.98
C ASP A 447 -13.22 23.08 5.94
N LEU A 448 -13.17 21.84 5.43
CA LEU A 448 -14.35 20.99 5.38
C LEU A 448 -14.69 20.40 6.75
N VAL A 449 -13.68 19.94 7.52
CA VAL A 449 -13.91 19.26 8.79
C VAL A 449 -14.01 20.21 9.99
N SER A 450 -13.55 21.46 9.85
CA SER A 450 -13.72 22.49 10.89
C SER A 450 -15.15 23.03 11.00
N LYS A 451 -15.99 22.73 10.02
CA LYS A 451 -17.41 23.12 10.00
C LYS A 451 -18.34 22.09 10.67
N LEU A 452 -17.78 20.93 11.03
CA LEU A 452 -18.47 19.87 11.79
C LEU A 452 -18.47 20.22 13.30
#